data_b77182642faef2c83e9a35ba0198c229
#
_entry.id   b77182642faef2c83e9a35ba0198c229
#
_cell.length_a   1.000
_cell.length_b   1.000
_cell.length_c   1.000
_cell.angle_alpha   90.00
_cell.angle_beta   90.00
_cell.angle_gamma   90.00
#
_symmetry.space_group_name_H-M   'P 1'
#
loop_
_entity.id
_entity.type
_entity.pdbx_description
1 polymer ?
#
loop_
_entity_poly.entity_id
_entity_poly.type
_entity_poly.pdbx_seq_one_letter_code
_entity_poly.pdbx_strand_id
1 'polypeptide(L)'
;MSWLLLVEEHALFREGLALLLKWRTGLDSVQSGSIAETRRILGDAKEKPVCAVVDLDLPDGDGIELLERLREVPMVALVGDRSLERCARALEAGADKVLHKRESCEKIGNTVEQLVGVLRTRDYSSG
;
A
#
# COMPACT_ATOMS: atom_id res chain seq x y z
N MET A 1 17.16 4.37 0.51
CA MET A 1 16.18 5.38 0.09
C MET A 1 14.77 4.94 0.44
N SER A 2 13.97 5.88 0.89
CA SER A 2 12.57 5.59 1.24
C SER A 2 11.70 5.59 -0.01
N TRP A 3 10.82 4.62 -0.12
CA TRP A 3 9.94 4.49 -1.28
C TRP A 3 8.60 3.89 -0.89
N LEU A 4 7.59 4.15 -1.71
CA LEU A 4 6.24 3.62 -1.54
C LEU A 4 6.00 2.50 -2.54
N LEU A 5 5.24 1.49 -2.15
CA LEU A 5 4.80 0.43 -3.05
C LEU A 5 3.32 0.62 -3.35
N LEU A 6 2.96 0.72 -4.63
CA LEU A 6 1.56 0.82 -5.07
C LEU A 6 1.22 -0.40 -5.92
N VAL A 7 0.32 -1.24 -5.42
CA VAL A 7 -0.13 -2.44 -6.12
C VAL A 7 -1.60 -2.25 -6.50
N GLU A 8 -1.85 -2.00 -7.77
CA GLU A 8 -3.18 -1.73 -8.31
C GLU A 8 -3.21 -2.10 -9.79
N GLU A 9 -4.17 -2.89 -10.20
CA GLU A 9 -4.32 -3.32 -11.59
C GLU A 9 -4.59 -2.15 -12.55
N HIS A 10 -5.41 -1.18 -12.14
CA HIS A 10 -5.81 -0.08 -13.00
C HIS A 10 -4.72 0.98 -13.10
N ALA A 11 -3.98 0.97 -14.21
CA ALA A 11 -2.81 1.82 -14.40
C ALA A 11 -3.10 3.30 -14.22
N LEU A 12 -4.22 3.79 -14.77
CA LEU A 12 -4.54 5.22 -14.69
C LEU A 12 -4.80 5.67 -13.24
N PHE A 13 -5.54 4.88 -12.49
CA PHE A 13 -5.77 5.15 -11.07
C PHE A 13 -4.45 5.09 -10.28
N ARG A 14 -3.64 4.09 -10.55
CA ARG A 14 -2.35 3.89 -9.89
C ARG A 14 -1.39 5.04 -10.15
N GLU A 15 -1.30 5.49 -11.40
CA GLU A 15 -0.46 6.63 -11.78
C GLU A 15 -0.93 7.93 -11.12
N GLY A 16 -2.23 8.17 -11.10
CA GLY A 16 -2.79 9.34 -10.42
C GLY A 16 -2.50 9.33 -8.93
N LEU A 17 -2.63 8.18 -8.30
CA LEU A 17 -2.34 8.03 -6.88
C LEU A 17 -0.84 8.26 -6.61
N ALA A 18 0.03 7.74 -7.47
CA ALA A 18 1.48 7.93 -7.33
C ALA A 18 1.86 9.42 -7.37
N LEU A 19 1.24 10.18 -8.28
CA LEU A 19 1.46 11.63 -8.37
C LEU A 19 0.99 12.35 -7.11
N LEU A 20 -0.19 12.01 -6.63
CA LEU A 20 -0.75 12.61 -5.42
C LEU A 20 0.14 12.32 -4.21
N LEU A 21 0.59 11.09 -4.06
CA LEU A 21 1.45 10.70 -2.96
C LEU A 21 2.83 11.36 -3.04
N LYS A 22 3.39 11.50 -4.22
CA LYS A 22 4.66 12.23 -4.42
C LYS A 22 4.51 13.67 -3.94
N TRP A 23 3.41 14.30 -4.30
CA TRP A 23 3.15 15.68 -3.91
C TRP A 23 2.97 15.82 -2.39
N ARG A 24 2.29 14.87 -1.75
CA ARG A 24 2.01 14.93 -0.31
C ARG A 24 3.15 14.48 0.57
N THR A 25 3.88 13.46 0.16
CA THR A 25 4.91 12.84 1.01
C THR A 25 6.33 13.14 0.55
N GLY A 26 6.51 13.59 -0.67
CA GLY A 26 7.82 13.75 -1.29
C GLY A 26 8.47 12.43 -1.72
N LEU A 27 7.79 11.30 -1.53
CA LEU A 27 8.35 9.98 -1.81
C LEU A 27 7.95 9.47 -3.19
N ASP A 28 8.90 8.81 -3.85
CA ASP A 28 8.64 8.12 -5.10
C ASP A 28 7.95 6.78 -4.84
N SER A 29 7.13 6.36 -5.79
CA SER A 29 6.43 5.08 -5.73
C SER A 29 6.99 4.12 -6.77
N VAL A 30 7.07 2.84 -6.40
CA VAL A 30 7.25 1.75 -7.36
C VAL A 30 5.88 1.15 -7.58
N GLN A 31 5.47 1.07 -8.83
CA GLN A 31 4.13 0.64 -9.23
C GLN A 31 4.12 -0.80 -9.72
N SER A 32 3.09 -1.53 -9.34
CA SER A 32 2.87 -2.90 -9.77
C SER A 32 1.40 -3.14 -10.09
N GLY A 33 1.12 -3.95 -11.09
CA GLY A 33 -0.24 -4.29 -11.49
C GLY A 33 -0.66 -5.72 -11.13
N SER A 34 0.21 -6.51 -10.49
CA SER A 34 -0.07 -7.92 -10.22
C SER A 34 0.73 -8.45 -9.03
N ILE A 35 0.33 -9.63 -8.56
CA ILE A 35 1.05 -10.33 -7.48
C ILE A 35 2.46 -10.72 -7.96
N ALA A 36 2.55 -11.30 -9.16
CA ALA A 36 3.83 -11.75 -9.70
C ALA A 36 4.84 -10.62 -9.85
N GLU A 37 4.39 -9.48 -10.37
CA GLU A 37 5.25 -8.31 -10.51
C GLU A 37 5.71 -7.78 -9.16
N THR A 38 4.79 -7.73 -8.18
CA THR A 38 5.11 -7.28 -6.83
C THR A 38 6.15 -8.17 -6.17
N ARG A 39 6.02 -9.49 -6.31
CA ARG A 39 7.00 -10.43 -5.76
C ARG A 39 8.38 -10.20 -6.35
N ARG A 40 8.45 -9.92 -7.64
CA ARG A 40 9.71 -9.63 -8.33
C ARG A 40 10.33 -8.35 -7.80
N ILE A 41 9.52 -7.28 -7.67
CA ILE A 41 9.97 -6.01 -7.11
C ILE A 41 10.54 -6.20 -5.71
N LEU A 42 9.82 -6.90 -4.84
CA LEU A 42 10.24 -7.14 -3.47
C LEU A 42 11.48 -8.04 -3.38
N GLY A 43 11.61 -8.98 -4.31
CA GLY A 43 12.78 -9.86 -4.38
C GLY A 43 14.05 -9.12 -4.77
N ASP A 44 13.93 -8.10 -5.61
CA ASP A 44 15.06 -7.31 -6.09
C ASP A 44 15.39 -6.11 -5.20
N ALA A 45 14.44 -5.67 -4.37
CA ALA A 45 14.62 -4.49 -3.55
C ALA A 45 15.61 -4.74 -2.42
N LYS A 46 16.53 -3.81 -2.22
CA LYS A 46 17.50 -3.86 -1.12
C LYS A 46 16.86 -3.44 0.21
N GLU A 47 15.89 -2.56 0.15
CA GLU A 47 15.19 -2.05 1.33
C GLU A 47 13.69 -2.24 1.16
N LYS A 48 12.99 -2.46 2.26
CA LYS A 48 11.53 -2.56 2.26
C LYS A 48 10.91 -1.20 1.98
N PRO A 49 9.73 -1.14 1.35
CA PRO A 49 9.02 0.13 1.24
C PRO A 49 8.65 0.66 2.62
N VAL A 50 8.52 1.98 2.74
CA VAL A 50 8.11 2.59 4.00
C VAL A 50 6.62 2.52 4.23
N CYS A 51 5.84 2.32 3.16
CA CYS A 51 4.40 2.12 3.20
C CYS A 51 3.96 1.46 1.90
N ALA A 52 2.91 0.68 1.94
CA ALA A 52 2.35 0.02 0.76
C ALA A 52 0.84 0.25 0.68
N VAL A 53 0.35 0.42 -0.54
CA VAL A 53 -1.08 0.40 -0.87
C VAL A 53 -1.30 -0.82 -1.75
N VAL A 54 -2.16 -1.73 -1.30
CA VAL A 54 -2.35 -3.02 -1.97
C VAL A 54 -3.81 -3.26 -2.28
N ASP A 55 -4.13 -3.31 -3.57
CA ASP A 55 -5.42 -3.77 -4.05
C ASP A 55 -5.52 -5.27 -3.82
N LEU A 56 -6.58 -5.73 -3.14
CA LEU A 56 -6.77 -7.15 -2.91
C LEU A 56 -7.35 -7.88 -4.12
N ASP A 57 -7.96 -7.16 -5.06
CA ASP A 57 -8.56 -7.73 -6.27
C ASP A 57 -7.58 -7.63 -7.43
N LEU A 58 -6.60 -8.51 -7.46
CA LEU A 58 -5.56 -8.51 -8.49
C LEU A 58 -5.87 -9.54 -9.59
N PRO A 59 -5.35 -9.34 -10.81
CA PRO A 59 -5.68 -10.23 -11.93
C PRO A 59 -5.18 -11.66 -11.74
N ASP A 60 -4.14 -11.85 -10.97
CA ASP A 60 -3.50 -13.16 -10.77
C ASP A 60 -3.71 -13.74 -9.37
N GLY A 61 -4.63 -13.19 -8.59
CA GLY A 61 -4.99 -13.79 -7.30
C GLY A 61 -5.48 -12.79 -6.27
N ASP A 62 -5.53 -13.26 -5.01
CA ASP A 62 -5.94 -12.45 -3.88
C ASP A 62 -4.72 -11.73 -3.28
N GLY A 63 -4.79 -10.41 -3.21
CA GLY A 63 -3.72 -9.59 -2.67
C GLY A 63 -3.39 -9.82 -1.20
N ILE A 64 -4.24 -10.55 -0.47
CA ILE A 64 -3.98 -10.89 0.94
C ILE A 64 -2.63 -11.58 1.11
N GLU A 65 -2.21 -12.40 0.15
CA GLU A 65 -0.91 -13.06 0.24
C GLU A 65 0.26 -12.06 0.22
N LEU A 66 0.08 -10.90 -0.42
CA LEU A 66 1.09 -9.84 -0.40
C LEU A 66 1.13 -9.15 0.95
N LEU A 67 -0.01 -8.98 1.61
CA LEU A 67 -0.07 -8.39 2.95
C LEU A 67 0.75 -9.21 3.93
N GLU A 68 0.64 -10.51 3.88
CA GLU A 68 1.41 -11.40 4.75
C GLU A 68 2.91 -11.24 4.54
N ARG A 69 3.32 -11.09 3.28
CA ARG A 69 4.73 -10.87 2.93
C ARG A 69 5.24 -9.51 3.40
N LEU A 70 4.35 -8.51 3.45
CA LEU A 70 4.69 -7.14 3.84
C LEU A 70 4.36 -6.84 5.31
N ARG A 71 4.16 -7.86 6.12
CA ARG A 71 3.58 -7.72 7.47
C ARG A 71 4.23 -6.65 8.35
N GLU A 72 5.51 -6.39 8.19
CA GLU A 72 6.24 -5.37 8.97
C GLU A 72 6.17 -3.97 8.36
N VAL A 73 5.56 -3.85 7.17
CA VAL A 73 5.43 -2.57 6.47
C VAL A 73 4.05 -1.97 6.77
N PRO A 74 3.96 -0.68 7.09
CA PRO A 74 2.65 0.00 7.20
C PRO A 74 1.88 -0.13 5.90
N MET A 75 0.63 -0.57 5.95
CA MET A 75 -0.13 -0.91 4.75
C MET A 75 -1.56 -0.43 4.77
N VAL A 76 -2.02 -0.01 3.60
CA VAL A 76 -3.43 0.23 3.30
C VAL A 76 -3.88 -0.83 2.30
N ALA A 77 -4.89 -1.61 2.65
CA ALA A 77 -5.50 -2.55 1.72
C ALA A 77 -6.73 -1.93 1.08
N LEU A 78 -6.89 -2.12 -0.22
CA LEU A 78 -8.05 -1.66 -0.96
C LEU A 78 -8.93 -2.85 -1.33
N VAL A 79 -10.21 -2.78 -1.03
CA VAL A 79 -11.18 -3.85 -1.32
C VAL A 79 -12.29 -3.34 -2.21
N GLY A 80 -12.69 -4.15 -3.18
CA GLY A 80 -13.87 -3.86 -4.02
C GLY A 80 -15.16 -4.33 -3.37
N ASP A 81 -15.08 -5.31 -2.50
CA ASP A 81 -16.21 -5.87 -1.77
C ASP A 81 -15.99 -5.67 -0.27
N ARG A 82 -16.94 -5.00 0.38
CA ARG A 82 -16.88 -4.69 1.82
C ARG A 82 -17.39 -5.81 2.71
N SER A 83 -17.22 -7.06 2.36
CA SER A 83 -17.58 -8.12 3.29
C SER A 83 -16.74 -7.98 4.57
N LEU A 84 -17.38 -8.11 5.73
CA LEU A 84 -16.70 -8.04 7.02
C LEU A 84 -15.61 -9.11 7.11
N GLU A 85 -15.89 -10.28 6.56
CA GLU A 85 -14.94 -11.38 6.55
C GLU A 85 -13.65 -11.01 5.82
N ARG A 86 -13.77 -10.40 4.65
CA ARG A 86 -12.60 -10.04 3.85
C ARG A 86 -11.80 -8.91 4.50
N CYS A 87 -12.49 -7.93 5.06
CA CYS A 87 -11.85 -6.86 5.81
C CYS A 87 -11.11 -7.40 7.03
N ALA A 88 -11.73 -8.31 7.77
CA ALA A 88 -11.11 -8.93 8.94
C ALA A 88 -9.85 -9.72 8.55
N ARG A 89 -9.91 -10.48 7.45
CA ARG A 89 -8.76 -11.23 6.95
C ARG A 89 -7.61 -10.31 6.55
N ALA A 90 -7.92 -9.17 5.95
CA ALA A 90 -6.90 -8.19 5.57
C ALA A 90 -6.20 -7.61 6.81
N LEU A 91 -6.96 -7.27 7.84
CA LEU A 91 -6.41 -6.78 9.10
C LEU A 91 -5.55 -7.84 9.79
N GLU A 92 -6.00 -9.08 9.82
CA GLU A 92 -5.24 -10.20 10.37
C GLU A 92 -3.93 -10.43 9.60
N ALA A 93 -3.95 -10.21 8.29
CA ALA A 93 -2.77 -10.36 7.45
C ALA A 93 -1.76 -9.22 7.61
N GLY A 94 -2.11 -8.16 8.33
CA GLY A 94 -1.20 -7.09 8.67
C GLY A 94 -1.57 -5.70 8.15
N ALA A 95 -2.69 -5.54 7.45
CA ALA A 95 -3.11 -4.22 6.99
C ALA A 95 -3.43 -3.30 8.17
N ASP A 96 -2.93 -2.08 8.13
CA ASP A 96 -3.23 -1.07 9.14
C ASP A 96 -4.59 -0.43 8.91
N LYS A 97 -4.98 -0.29 7.66
CA LYS A 97 -6.27 0.25 7.24
C LYS A 97 -6.79 -0.55 6.06
N VAL A 98 -8.12 -0.69 6.01
CA VAL A 98 -8.81 -1.28 4.86
C VAL A 98 -9.77 -0.24 4.33
N LEU A 99 -9.60 0.18 3.09
CA LEU A 99 -10.44 1.17 2.43
C LEU A 99 -11.12 0.55 1.23
N HIS A 100 -12.29 1.07 0.87
CA HIS A 100 -12.97 0.66 -0.33
C HIS A 100 -12.31 1.30 -1.55
N LYS A 101 -12.21 0.57 -2.66
CA LYS A 101 -11.65 1.09 -3.92
C LYS A 101 -12.34 2.35 -4.44
N ARG A 102 -13.61 2.54 -4.09
CA ARG A 102 -14.38 3.72 -4.48
C ARG A 102 -14.09 4.95 -3.63
N GLU A 103 -13.35 4.77 -2.54
CA GLU A 103 -12.91 5.92 -1.75
C GLU A 103 -12.04 6.82 -2.63
N SER A 104 -12.10 8.11 -2.37
CA SER A 104 -11.34 9.07 -3.17
C SER A 104 -9.82 8.84 -3.01
N CYS A 105 -9.08 9.17 -4.07
CA CYS A 105 -7.62 9.20 -3.99
C CYS A 105 -7.14 10.07 -2.84
N GLU A 106 -7.87 11.15 -2.55
CA GLU A 106 -7.56 12.05 -1.45
C GLU A 106 -7.61 11.33 -0.10
N LYS A 107 -8.63 10.51 0.13
CA LYS A 107 -8.75 9.74 1.38
C LYS A 107 -7.63 8.72 1.51
N ILE A 108 -7.30 8.03 0.41
CA ILE A 108 -6.18 7.09 0.39
C ILE A 108 -4.89 7.85 0.67
N GLY A 109 -4.70 9.00 0.03
CA GLY A 109 -3.54 9.86 0.23
C GLY A 109 -3.39 10.33 1.66
N ASN A 110 -4.49 10.75 2.30
CA ASN A 110 -4.49 11.16 3.70
C ASN A 110 -4.06 10.01 4.61
N THR A 111 -4.55 8.81 4.35
CA THR A 111 -4.22 7.62 5.14
C THR A 111 -2.72 7.28 5.01
N VAL A 112 -2.19 7.28 3.80
CA VAL A 112 -0.76 7.03 3.56
C VAL A 112 0.10 8.09 4.25
N GLU A 113 -0.29 9.36 4.11
CA GLU A 113 0.42 10.46 4.74
C GLU A 113 0.49 10.31 6.25
N GLN A 114 -0.60 9.89 6.89
CA GLN A 114 -0.63 9.62 8.32
C GLN A 114 0.31 8.48 8.70
N LEU A 115 0.31 7.39 7.95
CA LEU A 115 1.19 6.25 8.24
C LEU A 115 2.66 6.62 8.09
N VAL A 116 3.01 7.35 7.04
CA VAL A 116 4.37 7.82 6.81
C VAL A 116 4.77 8.85 7.88
N GLY A 117 3.86 9.74 8.24
CA GLY A 117 4.10 10.76 9.27
C GLY A 117 4.39 10.18 10.64
N VAL A 118 3.67 9.11 11.03
CA VAL A 118 3.91 8.41 12.29
C VAL A 118 5.33 7.83 12.33
N LEU A 119 5.78 7.23 11.22
CA LEU A 119 7.15 6.70 11.13
C LEU A 119 8.18 7.80 11.26
N ARG A 120 7.99 8.94 10.61
CA ARG A 120 8.90 10.08 10.70
C ARG A 120 8.98 10.62 12.11
N THR A 121 7.85 10.68 12.82
CA THR A 121 7.78 11.12 14.20
C THR A 121 8.54 10.15 15.12
N ARG A 122 8.42 8.85 14.88
CA ARG A 122 9.17 7.84 15.65
C ARG A 122 10.67 7.97 15.42
N ASP A 123 11.09 8.19 14.19
CA ASP A 123 12.50 8.39 13.86
C ASP A 123 13.04 9.62 14.58
N TYR A 124 12.27 10.69 14.63
CA TYR A 124 12.65 11.90 15.35
C TYR A 124 12.78 11.68 16.85
N SER A 125 11.88 10.91 17.45
CA SER A 125 11.90 10.69 18.90
C SER A 125 12.96 9.66 19.32
N SER A 126 13.45 8.83 18.42
CA SER A 126 14.52 7.86 18.71
C SER A 126 15.92 8.40 18.44
N GLY A 127 15.99 9.55 17.81
CA GLY A 127 17.25 10.23 17.55
C GLY A 127 17.62 11.14 18.67
#